data_9fce3ddd8a8651d3e39d0ab7e98989ed
#
_entry.id   9fce3ddd8a8651d3e39d0ab7e98989ed
#
_cell.length_a   1.000
_cell.length_b   1.000
_cell.length_c   1.000
_cell.angle_alpha   90.00
_cell.angle_beta   90.00
_cell.angle_gamma   90.00
#
_symmetry.space_group_name_H-M   'P 1'
#
loop_
_entity.id
_entity.type
_entity.pdbx_description
1 polymer ?
#
loop_
_entity_poly.entity_id
_entity_poly.type
_entity_poly.pdbx_seq_one_letter_code
_entity_poly.pdbx_strand_id
1 'polypeptide(L)'
;MAIVESLFDVTYLSLVIGLGVRLLLEKSKGAKLFGIMAILLGAGDAFHLLPRIISHLNPKGFEGHSFALSWGQFVTSITMTIFYVLYYYFYRRQSGDTDNKKKIVIYALALIRVALVLMPMNNWGTAEGNYIFGIYRNIPFAIMGVLLIFWSYKERKKDGLQNMWILILLSFLFYVPVVLWSSIYPAVGAFMMPKTAAYLMIVVLGYRYFINKFARINLLGLAFTNLIMGLVGGVFYREFTKFYKFTNTTHLGKIYVHVLVLGFACMLILYLLTSKMSEEQMKQLKRPIYIMETGIVFTIVNMFVIGVYEVVGMGAKTINMSAINGISGLGHITLAIGLVWTITKLFNLEKTNMAISN
;
A
#
# COMPACT_ATOMS: atom_id res chain seq x y z
N MET A 1 -15.11 -4.37 12.71
CA MET A 1 -15.02 -3.87 11.30
C MET A 1 -14.10 -2.64 11.23
N ALA A 2 -14.40 -1.53 11.90
CA ALA A 2 -13.63 -0.26 11.81
C ALA A 2 -12.10 -0.39 12.02
N ILE A 3 -11.67 -1.13 13.04
CA ILE A 3 -10.23 -1.31 13.32
C ILE A 3 -9.53 -2.16 12.27
N VAL A 4 -10.18 -3.23 11.80
CA VAL A 4 -9.63 -4.10 10.76
C VAL A 4 -9.49 -3.32 9.45
N GLU A 5 -10.45 -2.48 9.11
CA GLU A 5 -10.42 -1.61 7.95
C GLU A 5 -9.29 -0.56 8.07
N SER A 6 -9.22 0.12 9.22
CA SER A 6 -8.14 1.10 9.45
C SER A 6 -6.75 0.49 9.37
N LEU A 7 -6.59 -0.73 9.90
CA LEU A 7 -5.34 -1.47 9.82
C LEU A 7 -4.98 -1.86 8.38
N PHE A 8 -5.97 -2.33 7.62
CA PHE A 8 -5.81 -2.66 6.21
C PHE A 8 -5.37 -1.41 5.42
N ASP A 9 -6.02 -0.26 5.65
CA ASP A 9 -5.72 1.00 4.97
C ASP A 9 -4.30 1.48 5.27
N VAL A 10 -3.86 1.46 6.54
CA VAL A 10 -2.47 1.83 6.91
C VAL A 10 -1.47 0.88 6.26
N THR A 11 -1.73 -0.42 6.29
CA THR A 11 -0.86 -1.43 5.67
C THR A 11 -0.77 -1.23 4.16
N TYR A 12 -1.89 -1.00 3.51
CA TYR A 12 -1.96 -0.70 2.09
C TYR A 12 -1.14 0.53 1.71
N LEU A 13 -1.37 1.66 2.37
CA LEU A 13 -0.65 2.91 2.10
C LEU A 13 0.86 2.73 2.27
N SER A 14 1.27 2.10 3.37
CA SER A 14 2.69 1.86 3.66
C SER A 14 3.36 0.97 2.61
N LEU A 15 2.70 -0.12 2.20
CA LEU A 15 3.24 -1.02 1.19
C LEU A 15 3.31 -0.36 -0.19
N VAL A 16 2.24 0.29 -0.63
CA VAL A 16 2.18 0.90 -1.97
C VAL A 16 3.23 2.01 -2.10
N ILE A 17 3.33 2.88 -1.10
CA ILE A 17 4.32 3.96 -1.09
C ILE A 17 5.75 3.39 -0.97
N GLY A 18 5.99 2.44 -0.07
CA GLY A 18 7.30 1.83 0.12
C GLY A 18 7.80 1.09 -1.12
N LEU A 19 6.95 0.29 -1.77
CA LEU A 19 7.28 -0.37 -3.04
C LEU A 19 7.52 0.64 -4.15
N GLY A 20 6.75 1.72 -4.20
CA GLY A 20 6.92 2.82 -5.15
C GLY A 20 8.26 3.52 -4.98
N VAL A 21 8.63 3.89 -3.76
CA VAL A 21 9.93 4.51 -3.43
C VAL A 21 11.08 3.58 -3.84
N ARG A 22 10.98 2.28 -3.54
CA ARG A 22 12.01 1.31 -3.94
C ARG A 22 12.18 1.23 -5.46
N LEU A 23 11.09 1.32 -6.22
CA LEU A 23 11.12 1.36 -7.69
C LEU A 23 11.78 2.64 -8.23
N LEU A 24 11.64 3.78 -7.55
CA LEU A 24 12.32 5.02 -7.96
C LEU A 24 13.85 4.93 -7.88
N LEU A 25 14.36 4.09 -6.98
CA LEU A 25 15.81 3.87 -6.83
C LEU A 25 16.40 3.03 -7.97
N GLU A 26 15.56 2.42 -8.82
CA GLU A 26 16.04 1.67 -9.98
C GLU A 26 16.52 2.60 -11.11
N LYS A 27 17.50 2.12 -11.89
CA LYS A 27 18.04 2.86 -13.05
C LYS A 27 17.07 2.90 -14.24
N SER A 28 16.20 1.91 -14.36
CA SER A 28 15.26 1.74 -15.47
C SER A 28 14.20 2.85 -15.49
N LYS A 29 14.06 3.54 -16.62
CA LYS A 29 12.98 4.53 -16.82
C LYS A 29 11.58 3.92 -16.64
N GLY A 30 11.40 2.64 -16.97
CA GLY A 30 10.14 1.93 -16.76
C GLY A 30 9.84 1.70 -15.27
N ALA A 31 10.85 1.32 -14.48
CA ALA A 31 10.70 1.16 -13.04
C ALA A 31 10.37 2.50 -12.36
N LYS A 32 11.05 3.59 -12.75
CA LYS A 32 10.76 4.93 -12.24
C LYS A 32 9.33 5.38 -12.56
N LEU A 33 8.87 5.16 -13.80
CA LEU A 33 7.49 5.46 -14.20
C LEU A 33 6.50 4.70 -13.31
N PHE A 34 6.74 3.41 -13.09
CA PHE A 34 5.88 2.57 -12.26
C PHE A 34 5.96 2.96 -10.78
N GLY A 35 7.14 3.39 -10.31
CA GLY A 35 7.34 3.91 -8.96
C GLY A 35 6.56 5.21 -8.71
N ILE A 36 6.60 6.15 -9.66
CA ILE A 36 5.78 7.38 -9.61
C ILE A 36 4.29 7.02 -9.57
N MET A 37 3.86 6.08 -10.42
CA MET A 37 2.48 5.61 -10.45
C MET A 37 2.04 5.02 -9.11
N ALA A 38 2.87 4.20 -8.48
CA ALA A 38 2.58 3.61 -7.17
C ALA A 38 2.52 4.66 -6.05
N ILE A 39 3.47 5.59 -6.01
CA ILE A 39 3.47 6.68 -5.01
C ILE A 39 2.24 7.57 -5.19
N LEU A 40 1.90 7.93 -6.43
CA LEU A 40 0.71 8.74 -6.71
C LEU A 40 -0.57 8.04 -6.27
N LEU A 41 -0.66 6.72 -6.47
CA LEU A 41 -1.78 5.90 -5.99
C LEU A 41 -1.88 5.97 -4.46
N GLY A 42 -0.81 5.64 -3.75
CA GLY A 42 -0.81 5.63 -2.28
C GLY A 42 -1.00 7.02 -1.68
N ALA A 43 -0.30 8.04 -2.18
CA ALA A 43 -0.43 9.41 -1.70
C ALA A 43 -1.82 9.99 -1.99
N GLY A 44 -2.38 9.71 -3.18
CA GLY A 44 -3.73 10.15 -3.54
C GLY A 44 -4.80 9.50 -2.67
N ASP A 45 -4.70 8.18 -2.45
CA ASP A 45 -5.63 7.46 -1.59
C ASP A 45 -5.50 7.89 -0.11
N ALA A 46 -4.32 8.31 0.34
CA ALA A 46 -4.12 8.79 1.70
C ALA A 46 -5.02 9.99 2.05
N PHE A 47 -5.30 10.89 1.10
CA PHE A 47 -6.21 12.02 1.31
C PHE A 47 -7.64 11.59 1.66
N HIS A 48 -8.06 10.42 1.21
CA HIS A 48 -9.37 9.86 1.53
C HIS A 48 -9.32 8.87 2.70
N LEU A 49 -8.31 8.00 2.73
CA LEU A 49 -8.21 6.94 3.73
C LEU A 49 -7.82 7.46 5.12
N LEU A 50 -6.93 8.46 5.24
CA LEU A 50 -6.59 9.03 6.55
C LEU A 50 -7.79 9.67 7.26
N PRO A 51 -8.61 10.54 6.62
CA PRO A 51 -9.85 11.00 7.22
C PRO A 51 -10.82 9.88 7.57
N ARG A 52 -10.88 8.81 6.75
CA ARG A 52 -11.71 7.64 7.02
C ARG A 52 -11.26 6.88 8.26
N ILE A 53 -9.96 6.65 8.41
CA ILE A 53 -9.35 6.06 9.61
C ILE A 53 -9.68 6.91 10.84
N ILE A 54 -9.50 8.22 10.74
CA ILE A 54 -9.82 9.17 11.84
C ILE A 54 -11.31 9.09 12.17
N SER A 55 -12.20 9.04 11.17
CA SER A 55 -13.65 8.94 11.38
C SER A 55 -14.05 7.65 12.11
N HIS A 56 -13.41 6.53 11.81
CA HIS A 56 -13.63 5.26 12.50
C HIS A 56 -13.20 5.29 13.97
N LEU A 57 -12.19 6.08 14.28
CA LEU A 57 -11.55 6.15 15.61
C LEU A 57 -12.04 7.33 16.45
N ASN A 58 -12.81 8.26 15.87
CA ASN A 58 -13.29 9.47 16.53
C ASN A 58 -14.76 9.33 16.96
N PRO A 59 -15.16 9.76 18.18
CA PRO A 59 -16.55 9.77 18.60
C PRO A 59 -17.50 10.59 17.69
N LYS A 60 -16.98 11.62 16.99
CA LYS A 60 -17.75 12.40 16.01
C LYS A 60 -18.07 11.62 14.73
N GLY A 61 -17.44 10.45 14.52
CA GLY A 61 -17.70 9.58 13.39
C GLY A 61 -17.49 10.23 12.02
N PHE A 62 -18.17 9.71 11.02
CA PHE A 62 -18.10 10.19 9.64
C PHE A 62 -18.72 11.58 9.45
N GLU A 63 -19.77 11.91 10.20
CA GLU A 63 -20.42 13.22 10.12
C GLU A 63 -19.47 14.36 10.50
N GLY A 64 -18.68 14.18 11.58
CA GLY A 64 -17.73 15.17 12.04
C GLY A 64 -16.54 15.39 11.10
N HIS A 65 -16.33 14.51 10.11
CA HIS A 65 -15.19 14.56 9.17
C HIS A 65 -15.64 14.60 7.71
N SER A 66 -16.93 14.86 7.45
CA SER A 66 -17.51 14.89 6.10
C SER A 66 -16.77 15.80 5.13
N PHE A 67 -16.35 16.98 5.59
CA PHE A 67 -15.54 17.93 4.81
C PHE A 67 -14.23 17.28 4.32
N ALA A 68 -13.45 16.68 5.21
CA ALA A 68 -12.17 16.06 4.87
C ALA A 68 -12.34 14.83 3.97
N LEU A 69 -13.38 14.02 4.22
CA LEU A 69 -13.74 12.86 3.39
C LEU A 69 -14.11 13.27 1.97
N SER A 70 -14.91 14.33 1.83
CA SER A 70 -15.36 14.85 0.53
C SER A 70 -14.18 15.38 -0.29
N TRP A 71 -13.30 16.19 0.30
CA TRP A 71 -12.08 16.67 -0.37
C TRP A 71 -11.08 15.55 -0.63
N GLY A 72 -11.01 14.55 0.23
CA GLY A 72 -10.23 13.33 -0.01
C GLY A 72 -10.71 12.60 -1.27
N GLN A 73 -12.02 12.47 -1.48
CA GLN A 73 -12.60 11.89 -2.70
C GLN A 73 -12.28 12.72 -3.95
N PHE A 74 -12.29 14.05 -3.84
CA PHE A 74 -11.86 14.95 -4.92
C PHE A 74 -10.42 14.64 -5.35
N VAL A 75 -9.47 14.66 -4.40
CA VAL A 75 -8.06 14.39 -4.67
C VAL A 75 -7.88 13.00 -5.27
N THR A 76 -8.49 11.97 -4.67
CA THR A 76 -8.43 10.59 -5.17
C THR A 76 -9.01 10.47 -6.58
N SER A 77 -10.07 11.21 -6.91
CA SER A 77 -10.65 11.20 -8.25
C SER A 77 -9.66 11.69 -9.32
N ILE A 78 -8.88 12.72 -9.01
CA ILE A 78 -7.85 13.27 -9.92
C ILE A 78 -6.64 12.33 -9.98
N THR A 79 -6.12 11.90 -8.82
CA THR A 79 -4.91 11.08 -8.76
C THR A 79 -5.12 9.71 -9.40
N MET A 80 -6.31 9.11 -9.25
CA MET A 80 -6.67 7.87 -9.93
C MET A 80 -6.77 8.04 -11.45
N THR A 81 -7.23 9.20 -11.93
CA THR A 81 -7.21 9.50 -13.36
C THR A 81 -5.78 9.53 -13.89
N ILE A 82 -4.89 10.23 -13.20
CA ILE A 82 -3.47 10.31 -13.56
C ILE A 82 -2.81 8.93 -13.45
N PHE A 83 -3.14 8.14 -12.43
CA PHE A 83 -2.66 6.76 -12.28
C PHE A 83 -2.94 5.91 -13.54
N TYR A 84 -4.15 5.95 -14.08
CA TYR A 84 -4.49 5.19 -15.28
C TYR A 84 -3.89 5.78 -16.56
N VAL A 85 -3.64 7.07 -16.62
CA VAL A 85 -2.85 7.69 -17.72
C VAL A 85 -1.40 7.19 -17.64
N LEU A 86 -0.80 7.14 -16.46
CA LEU A 86 0.55 6.59 -16.26
C LEU A 86 0.62 5.10 -16.56
N TYR A 87 -0.43 4.34 -16.16
CA TYR A 87 -0.55 2.93 -16.52
C TYR A 87 -0.60 2.73 -18.05
N TYR A 88 -1.31 3.61 -18.78
CA TYR A 88 -1.31 3.58 -20.25
C TYR A 88 0.11 3.78 -20.82
N TYR A 89 0.91 4.66 -20.24
CA TYR A 89 2.31 4.82 -20.66
C TYR A 89 3.15 3.58 -20.34
N PHE A 90 2.92 2.96 -19.21
CA PHE A 90 3.52 1.67 -18.87
C PHE A 90 3.11 0.60 -19.89
N TYR A 91 1.83 0.49 -20.19
CA TYR A 91 1.30 -0.41 -21.22
C TYR A 91 1.98 -0.18 -22.57
N ARG A 92 2.03 1.07 -23.05
CA ARG A 92 2.70 1.42 -24.33
C ARG A 92 4.16 0.95 -24.37
N ARG A 93 4.86 1.16 -23.27
CA ARG A 93 6.26 0.77 -23.15
C ARG A 93 6.45 -0.74 -23.24
N GLN A 94 5.59 -1.52 -22.57
CA GLN A 94 5.70 -2.98 -22.54
C GLN A 94 5.17 -3.63 -23.83
N SER A 95 4.11 -3.09 -24.38
CA SER A 95 3.51 -3.60 -25.62
C SER A 95 4.27 -3.20 -26.88
N GLY A 96 5.04 -2.11 -26.83
CA GLY A 96 5.62 -1.50 -28.02
C GLY A 96 4.57 -0.78 -28.89
N ASP A 97 3.39 -0.50 -28.34
CA ASP A 97 2.28 0.16 -29.06
C ASP A 97 2.61 1.64 -29.35
N THR A 98 2.57 2.02 -30.62
CA THR A 98 2.83 3.37 -31.09
C THR A 98 1.57 4.10 -31.58
N ASP A 99 0.38 3.48 -31.43
CA ASP A 99 -0.88 4.05 -31.92
C ASP A 99 -1.24 5.36 -31.21
N ASN A 100 -1.21 6.44 -31.95
CA ASN A 100 -1.56 7.77 -31.44
C ASN A 100 -3.07 7.95 -31.22
N LYS A 101 -3.92 7.18 -31.88
CA LYS A 101 -5.38 7.25 -31.66
C LYS A 101 -5.73 6.81 -30.26
N LYS A 102 -5.12 5.72 -29.76
CA LYS A 102 -5.28 5.25 -28.38
C LYS A 102 -4.84 6.32 -27.38
N LYS A 103 -3.73 6.99 -27.64
CA LYS A 103 -3.23 8.09 -26.82
C LYS A 103 -4.24 9.23 -26.72
N ILE A 104 -4.77 9.68 -27.85
CA ILE A 104 -5.77 10.75 -27.91
C ILE A 104 -7.02 10.37 -27.12
N VAL A 105 -7.52 9.14 -27.29
CA VAL A 105 -8.69 8.65 -26.56
C VAL A 105 -8.46 8.68 -25.04
N ILE A 106 -7.32 8.17 -24.55
CA ILE A 106 -7.00 8.19 -23.10
C ILE A 106 -6.95 9.61 -22.55
N TYR A 107 -6.30 10.53 -23.28
CA TYR A 107 -6.24 11.94 -22.84
C TYR A 107 -7.60 12.62 -22.87
N ALA A 108 -8.40 12.38 -23.91
CA ALA A 108 -9.75 12.95 -23.99
C ALA A 108 -10.61 12.48 -22.83
N LEU A 109 -10.62 11.16 -22.52
CA LEU A 109 -11.36 10.61 -21.40
C LEU A 109 -10.85 11.15 -20.06
N ALA A 110 -9.53 11.27 -19.88
CA ALA A 110 -8.93 11.84 -18.69
C ALA A 110 -9.33 13.31 -18.49
N LEU A 111 -9.27 14.13 -19.55
CA LEU A 111 -9.65 15.55 -19.52
C LEU A 111 -11.15 15.71 -19.22
N ILE A 112 -12.01 14.93 -19.89
CA ILE A 112 -13.46 14.95 -19.63
C ILE A 112 -13.72 14.60 -18.15
N ARG A 113 -13.08 13.57 -17.64
CA ARG A 113 -13.24 13.21 -16.23
C ARG A 113 -12.78 14.31 -15.29
N VAL A 114 -11.59 14.87 -15.50
CA VAL A 114 -11.07 15.96 -14.65
C VAL A 114 -12.01 17.17 -14.72
N ALA A 115 -12.50 17.54 -15.90
CA ALA A 115 -13.46 18.62 -16.06
C ALA A 115 -14.75 18.35 -15.24
N LEU A 116 -15.30 17.13 -15.32
CA LEU A 116 -16.46 16.73 -14.53
C LEU A 116 -16.19 16.75 -13.02
N VAL A 117 -15.00 16.34 -12.58
CA VAL A 117 -14.59 16.38 -11.16
C VAL A 117 -14.48 17.83 -10.65
N LEU A 118 -14.02 18.75 -11.48
CA LEU A 118 -13.88 20.18 -11.13
C LEU A 118 -15.21 20.94 -11.09
N MET A 119 -16.30 20.38 -11.62
CA MET A 119 -17.59 21.05 -11.64
C MET A 119 -18.15 21.27 -10.22
N PRO A 120 -18.66 22.49 -9.89
CA PRO A 120 -19.23 22.82 -8.59
C PRO A 120 -20.40 21.91 -8.19
N MET A 121 -21.10 21.35 -9.17
CA MET A 121 -22.25 20.44 -8.96
C MET A 121 -21.89 19.15 -8.21
N ASN A 122 -20.61 18.85 -8.01
CA ASN A 122 -20.17 17.71 -7.18
C ASN A 122 -20.41 17.94 -5.68
N ASN A 123 -20.65 19.18 -5.25
CA ASN A 123 -20.84 19.58 -3.85
C ASN A 123 -19.66 19.17 -2.96
N TRP A 124 -18.41 19.37 -3.43
CA TRP A 124 -17.21 19.06 -2.64
C TRP A 124 -17.19 19.88 -1.33
N GLY A 125 -16.75 19.23 -0.26
CA GLY A 125 -16.71 19.82 1.09
C GLY A 125 -18.01 19.71 1.86
N THR A 126 -19.05 19.09 1.30
CA THR A 126 -20.33 18.85 2.00
C THR A 126 -20.48 17.39 2.46
N ALA A 127 -21.38 17.16 3.41
CA ALA A 127 -21.70 15.82 3.89
C ALA A 127 -22.40 14.97 2.80
N GLU A 128 -23.23 15.64 1.99
CA GLU A 128 -24.00 15.01 0.92
C GLU A 128 -23.40 15.43 -0.43
N GLY A 129 -22.63 14.52 -1.04
CA GLY A 129 -22.19 14.66 -2.42
C GLY A 129 -23.35 14.48 -3.41
N ASN A 130 -23.21 15.04 -4.62
CA ASN A 130 -24.20 14.83 -5.67
C ASN A 130 -24.05 13.43 -6.28
N TYR A 131 -25.01 12.56 -6.02
CA TYR A 131 -25.04 11.17 -6.50
C TYR A 131 -24.99 11.08 -8.03
N ILE A 132 -25.82 11.86 -8.74
CA ILE A 132 -25.89 11.84 -10.20
C ILE A 132 -24.56 12.29 -10.81
N PHE A 133 -23.99 13.36 -10.31
CA PHE A 133 -22.65 13.82 -10.72
C PHE A 133 -21.56 12.82 -10.36
N GLY A 134 -21.73 12.09 -9.25
CA GLY A 134 -20.89 10.94 -8.89
C GLY A 134 -20.86 9.89 -9.99
N ILE A 135 -22.00 9.59 -10.61
CA ILE A 135 -22.10 8.68 -11.75
C ILE A 135 -21.44 9.30 -12.99
N TYR A 136 -21.82 10.54 -13.37
CA TYR A 136 -21.33 11.17 -14.60
C TYR A 136 -19.79 11.26 -14.63
N ARG A 137 -19.12 11.66 -13.56
CA ARG A 137 -17.65 11.72 -13.51
C ARG A 137 -17.00 10.35 -13.59
N ASN A 138 -17.70 9.27 -13.27
CA ASN A 138 -17.17 7.91 -13.33
C ASN A 138 -17.41 7.22 -14.68
N ILE A 139 -18.27 7.72 -15.56
CA ILE A 139 -18.49 7.16 -16.90
C ILE A 139 -17.19 7.20 -17.72
N PRO A 140 -16.52 8.36 -17.94
CA PRO A 140 -15.27 8.38 -18.70
C PRO A 140 -14.14 7.55 -18.05
N PHE A 141 -14.17 7.42 -16.73
CA PHE A 141 -13.23 6.57 -16.01
C PHE A 141 -13.48 5.08 -16.25
N ALA A 142 -14.71 4.65 -16.24
CA ALA A 142 -15.09 3.27 -16.55
C ALA A 142 -14.74 2.92 -18.00
N ILE A 143 -15.00 3.81 -18.95
CA ILE A 143 -14.63 3.62 -20.37
C ILE A 143 -13.10 3.48 -20.49
N MET A 144 -12.34 4.36 -19.85
CA MET A 144 -10.88 4.29 -19.83
C MET A 144 -10.38 2.96 -19.24
N GLY A 145 -11.00 2.50 -18.15
CA GLY A 145 -10.70 1.20 -17.53
C GLY A 145 -10.97 0.03 -18.48
N VAL A 146 -12.13 0.00 -19.12
CA VAL A 146 -12.49 -1.07 -20.09
C VAL A 146 -11.50 -1.11 -21.26
N LEU A 147 -11.11 0.03 -21.81
CA LEU A 147 -10.12 0.10 -22.88
C LEU A 147 -8.75 -0.45 -22.43
N LEU A 148 -8.29 -0.07 -21.24
CA LEU A 148 -7.02 -0.53 -20.70
C LEU A 148 -7.04 -2.02 -20.38
N ILE A 149 -8.15 -2.55 -19.87
CA ILE A 149 -8.36 -3.98 -19.65
C ILE A 149 -8.26 -4.72 -20.98
N PHE A 150 -8.97 -4.26 -21.99
CA PHE A 150 -9.02 -4.92 -23.30
C PHE A 150 -7.64 -4.90 -24.00
N TRP A 151 -6.94 -3.76 -23.98
CA TRP A 151 -5.61 -3.67 -24.57
C TRP A 151 -4.58 -4.50 -23.80
N SER A 152 -4.61 -4.46 -22.48
CA SER A 152 -3.71 -5.29 -21.63
C SER A 152 -3.98 -6.79 -21.81
N TYR A 153 -5.25 -7.19 -22.00
CA TYR A 153 -5.62 -8.57 -22.30
C TYR A 153 -5.06 -9.04 -23.64
N LYS A 154 -5.14 -8.21 -24.68
CA LYS A 154 -4.55 -8.52 -26.01
C LYS A 154 -3.04 -8.77 -25.91
N GLU A 155 -2.35 -7.97 -25.11
CA GLU A 155 -0.90 -8.02 -24.95
C GLU A 155 -0.45 -8.82 -23.70
N ARG A 156 -1.34 -9.63 -23.12
CA ARG A 156 -1.11 -10.38 -21.85
C ARG A 156 0.07 -11.35 -21.87
N LYS A 157 0.57 -11.73 -23.05
CA LYS A 157 1.74 -12.60 -23.22
C LYS A 157 3.06 -11.83 -23.08
N LYS A 158 3.03 -10.50 -23.15
CA LYS A 158 4.24 -9.66 -23.06
C LYS A 158 4.65 -9.48 -21.59
N ASP A 159 5.94 -9.42 -21.39
CA ASP A 159 6.54 -9.27 -20.05
C ASP A 159 6.07 -7.97 -19.36
N GLY A 160 5.72 -8.10 -18.09
CA GLY A 160 5.20 -7.01 -17.29
C GLY A 160 3.70 -6.73 -17.45
N LEU A 161 3.04 -7.31 -18.48
CA LEU A 161 1.59 -7.19 -18.69
C LEU A 161 0.80 -8.43 -18.25
N GLN A 162 1.50 -9.54 -17.92
CA GLN A 162 0.86 -10.75 -17.42
C GLN A 162 0.01 -10.42 -16.19
N ASN A 163 -1.26 -10.87 -16.22
CA ASN A 163 -2.22 -10.70 -15.14
C ASN A 163 -2.60 -9.24 -14.77
N MET A 164 -1.98 -8.19 -15.38
CA MET A 164 -2.37 -6.80 -15.11
C MET A 164 -3.84 -6.53 -15.46
N TRP A 165 -4.30 -7.06 -16.61
CA TRP A 165 -5.68 -6.91 -17.05
C TRP A 165 -6.71 -7.46 -16.06
N ILE A 166 -6.40 -8.59 -15.41
CA ILE A 166 -7.27 -9.22 -14.41
C ILE A 166 -7.38 -8.36 -13.15
N LEU A 167 -6.26 -7.78 -12.70
CA LEU A 167 -6.25 -6.93 -11.51
C LEU A 167 -6.98 -5.61 -11.75
N ILE A 168 -6.82 -5.03 -12.95
CA ILE A 168 -7.57 -3.84 -13.34
C ILE A 168 -9.07 -4.19 -13.43
N LEU A 169 -9.42 -5.32 -14.06
CA LEU A 169 -10.81 -5.80 -14.11
C LEU A 169 -11.39 -5.97 -12.71
N LEU A 170 -10.68 -6.63 -11.81
CA LEU A 170 -11.12 -6.80 -10.42
C LEU A 170 -11.30 -5.47 -9.70
N SER A 171 -10.38 -4.51 -9.89
CA SER A 171 -10.52 -3.19 -9.29
C SER A 171 -11.79 -2.46 -9.74
N PHE A 172 -12.14 -2.52 -11.01
CA PHE A 172 -13.37 -1.94 -11.54
C PHE A 172 -14.62 -2.74 -11.15
N LEU A 173 -14.53 -4.07 -11.15
CA LEU A 173 -15.63 -4.94 -10.74
C LEU A 173 -16.10 -4.64 -9.30
N PHE A 174 -15.17 -4.37 -8.40
CA PHE A 174 -15.49 -3.98 -7.03
C PHE A 174 -15.83 -2.49 -6.89
N TYR A 175 -15.32 -1.64 -7.77
CA TYR A 175 -15.55 -0.20 -7.70
C TYR A 175 -16.93 0.21 -8.21
N VAL A 176 -17.36 -0.32 -9.36
CA VAL A 176 -18.64 0.05 -10.01
C VAL A 176 -19.84 -0.14 -9.08
N PRO A 177 -20.00 -1.27 -8.37
CA PRO A 177 -21.10 -1.42 -7.40
C PRO A 177 -21.09 -0.35 -6.30
N VAL A 178 -19.89 0.05 -5.82
CA VAL A 178 -19.78 1.09 -4.81
C VAL A 178 -20.29 2.43 -5.33
N VAL A 179 -19.91 2.80 -6.55
CA VAL A 179 -20.39 4.05 -7.18
C VAL A 179 -21.91 4.06 -7.36
N LEU A 180 -22.49 2.91 -7.74
CA LEU A 180 -23.90 2.82 -8.09
C LEU A 180 -24.82 2.61 -6.87
N TRP A 181 -24.38 1.91 -5.85
CA TRP A 181 -25.29 1.41 -4.82
C TRP A 181 -24.89 1.72 -3.39
N SER A 182 -23.70 2.26 -3.11
CA SER A 182 -23.28 2.50 -1.72
C SER A 182 -24.12 3.55 -0.98
N SER A 183 -24.74 4.49 -1.70
CA SER A 183 -25.69 5.46 -1.12
C SER A 183 -27.05 4.84 -0.74
N ILE A 184 -27.44 3.75 -1.42
CA ILE A 184 -28.70 3.02 -1.16
C ILE A 184 -28.45 1.88 -0.17
N TYR A 185 -27.35 1.15 -0.37
CA TYR A 185 -26.95 0.00 0.44
C TYR A 185 -25.55 0.22 1.02
N PRO A 186 -25.40 0.78 2.24
CA PRO A 186 -24.09 1.10 2.83
C PRO A 186 -23.14 -0.10 2.92
N ALA A 187 -23.67 -1.34 3.05
CA ALA A 187 -22.86 -2.56 3.08
C ALA A 187 -22.04 -2.77 1.80
N VAL A 188 -22.47 -2.23 0.65
CA VAL A 188 -21.73 -2.29 -0.62
C VAL A 188 -20.39 -1.52 -0.52
N GLY A 189 -20.29 -0.55 0.38
CA GLY A 189 -19.04 0.13 0.69
C GLY A 189 -17.90 -0.81 1.10
N ALA A 190 -18.19 -2.01 1.62
CA ALA A 190 -17.19 -3.02 1.95
C ALA A 190 -16.39 -3.50 0.71
N PHE A 191 -16.93 -3.37 -0.51
CA PHE A 191 -16.21 -3.69 -1.74
C PHE A 191 -15.00 -2.77 -2.01
N MET A 192 -14.87 -1.67 -1.29
CA MET A 192 -13.65 -0.85 -1.35
C MET A 192 -12.41 -1.61 -0.88
N MET A 193 -12.53 -2.54 0.08
CA MET A 193 -11.38 -3.33 0.54
C MET A 193 -10.80 -4.25 -0.56
N PRO A 194 -11.58 -5.13 -1.22
CA PRO A 194 -11.04 -5.95 -2.30
C PRO A 194 -10.63 -5.13 -3.52
N LYS A 195 -11.26 -3.97 -3.79
CA LYS A 195 -10.77 -3.01 -4.79
C LYS A 195 -9.35 -2.54 -4.46
N THR A 196 -9.12 -2.11 -3.23
CA THR A 196 -7.82 -1.62 -2.75
C THR A 196 -6.78 -2.74 -2.75
N ALA A 197 -7.17 -3.98 -2.40
CA ALA A 197 -6.30 -5.14 -2.53
C ALA A 197 -5.87 -5.39 -4.00
N ALA A 198 -6.77 -5.22 -4.97
CA ALA A 198 -6.43 -5.33 -6.38
C ALA A 198 -5.39 -4.27 -6.80
N TYR A 199 -5.49 -3.03 -6.33
CA TYR A 199 -4.47 -2.00 -6.57
C TYR A 199 -3.12 -2.34 -5.95
N LEU A 200 -3.11 -2.83 -4.71
CA LEU A 200 -1.87 -3.31 -4.09
C LEU A 200 -1.22 -4.40 -4.95
N MET A 201 -2.01 -5.35 -5.45
CA MET A 201 -1.50 -6.43 -6.29
C MET A 201 -0.96 -5.93 -7.64
N ILE A 202 -1.54 -4.88 -8.24
CA ILE A 202 -0.98 -4.22 -9.43
C ILE A 202 0.43 -3.71 -9.11
N VAL A 203 0.59 -3.01 -7.98
CA VAL A 203 1.91 -2.49 -7.55
C VAL A 203 2.89 -3.62 -7.28
N VAL A 204 2.46 -4.70 -6.61
CA VAL A 204 3.30 -5.87 -6.32
C VAL A 204 3.74 -6.58 -7.61
N LEU A 205 2.86 -6.73 -8.61
CA LEU A 205 3.24 -7.34 -9.89
C LEU A 205 4.27 -6.49 -10.63
N GLY A 206 4.06 -5.19 -10.69
CA GLY A 206 5.03 -4.28 -11.31
C GLY A 206 6.36 -4.28 -10.57
N TYR A 207 6.32 -4.26 -9.24
CA TYR A 207 7.51 -4.40 -8.41
C TYR A 207 8.28 -5.68 -8.74
N ARG A 208 7.59 -6.84 -8.76
CA ARG A 208 8.21 -8.13 -9.08
C ARG A 208 8.77 -8.19 -10.50
N TYR A 209 8.15 -7.50 -11.44
CA TYR A 209 8.65 -7.42 -12.81
C TYR A 209 9.99 -6.66 -12.89
N PHE A 210 10.09 -5.49 -12.27
CA PHE A 210 11.30 -4.69 -12.32
C PHE A 210 12.39 -5.16 -11.36
N ILE A 211 12.02 -5.72 -10.21
CA ILE A 211 12.92 -6.19 -9.16
C ILE A 211 12.83 -7.71 -9.08
N ASN A 212 13.29 -8.37 -10.13
CA ASN A 212 13.32 -9.83 -10.22
C ASN A 212 14.51 -10.46 -9.48
N LYS A 213 15.58 -9.68 -9.29
CA LYS A 213 16.77 -10.10 -8.54
C LYS A 213 16.76 -9.48 -7.14
N PHE A 214 17.09 -10.29 -6.15
CA PHE A 214 17.32 -9.78 -4.80
C PHE A 214 18.77 -9.30 -4.71
N ALA A 215 18.96 -8.00 -4.77
CA ALA A 215 20.25 -7.34 -4.69
C ALA A 215 20.41 -6.60 -3.36
N ARG A 216 21.63 -6.23 -3.02
CA ARG A 216 21.97 -5.47 -1.80
C ARG A 216 21.12 -4.20 -1.62
N ILE A 217 20.78 -3.51 -2.72
CA ILE A 217 19.94 -2.32 -2.69
C ILE A 217 18.51 -2.60 -2.14
N ASN A 218 18.03 -3.85 -2.20
CA ASN A 218 16.74 -4.20 -1.62
C ASN A 218 16.76 -4.08 -0.08
N LEU A 219 17.90 -4.35 0.56
CA LEU A 219 18.06 -4.16 2.00
C LEU A 219 17.96 -2.69 2.39
N LEU A 220 18.57 -1.80 1.60
CA LEU A 220 18.42 -0.35 1.81
C LEU A 220 16.98 0.13 1.58
N GLY A 221 16.30 -0.44 0.58
CA GLY A 221 14.87 -0.17 0.35
C GLY A 221 13.99 -0.61 1.53
N LEU A 222 14.23 -1.80 2.08
CA LEU A 222 13.54 -2.30 3.27
C LEU A 222 13.87 -1.42 4.50
N ALA A 223 15.14 -1.06 4.71
CA ALA A 223 15.53 -0.15 5.78
C ALA A 223 14.78 1.18 5.68
N PHE A 224 14.75 1.80 4.49
CA PHE A 224 14.05 3.07 4.29
C PHE A 224 12.53 2.96 4.51
N THR A 225 11.91 1.88 4.05
CA THR A 225 10.47 1.61 4.29
C THR A 225 10.20 1.50 5.80
N ASN A 226 10.99 0.72 6.50
CA ASN A 226 10.88 0.56 7.96
C ASN A 226 11.14 1.87 8.71
N LEU A 227 12.10 2.71 8.25
CA LEU A 227 12.32 4.03 8.83
C LEU A 227 11.05 4.89 8.77
N ILE A 228 10.44 5.00 7.59
CA ILE A 228 9.21 5.79 7.42
C ILE A 228 8.09 5.22 8.27
N MET A 229 7.88 3.89 8.25
CA MET A 229 6.86 3.24 9.07
C MET A 229 7.07 3.49 10.56
N GLY A 230 8.30 3.43 11.05
CA GLY A 230 8.64 3.71 12.44
C GLY A 230 8.33 5.16 12.82
N LEU A 231 8.73 6.13 12.00
CA LEU A 231 8.44 7.54 12.23
C LEU A 231 6.94 7.84 12.22
N VAL A 232 6.20 7.31 11.24
CA VAL A 232 4.74 7.44 11.16
C VAL A 232 4.07 6.79 12.37
N GLY A 233 4.53 5.60 12.77
CA GLY A 233 4.03 4.90 13.97
C GLY A 233 4.24 5.71 15.25
N GLY A 234 5.40 6.37 15.40
CA GLY A 234 5.69 7.25 16.54
C GLY A 234 4.80 8.49 16.59
N VAL A 235 4.59 9.14 15.45
CA VAL A 235 3.67 10.29 15.34
C VAL A 235 2.24 9.84 15.62
N PHE A 236 1.79 8.74 15.03
CA PHE A 236 0.46 8.18 15.28
C PHE A 236 0.25 7.89 16.78
N TYR A 237 1.17 7.18 17.42
CA TYR A 237 1.10 6.90 18.86
C TYR A 237 0.89 8.18 19.68
N ARG A 238 1.73 9.19 19.46
CA ARG A 238 1.68 10.45 20.19
C ARG A 238 0.35 11.18 19.99
N GLU A 239 -0.07 11.39 18.75
CA GLU A 239 -1.27 12.18 18.46
C GLU A 239 -2.55 11.42 18.85
N PHE A 240 -2.56 10.09 18.66
CA PHE A 240 -3.69 9.26 19.02
C PHE A 240 -3.91 9.19 20.55
N THR A 241 -2.86 8.95 21.34
CA THR A 241 -2.98 8.95 22.80
C THR A 241 -3.34 10.33 23.35
N LYS A 242 -2.77 11.40 22.79
CA LYS A 242 -3.12 12.78 23.13
C LYS A 242 -4.60 13.08 22.85
N PHE A 243 -5.09 12.66 21.69
CA PHE A 243 -6.49 12.87 21.30
C PHE A 243 -7.47 12.21 22.27
N TYR A 244 -7.18 10.96 22.67
CA TYR A 244 -7.99 10.23 23.66
C TYR A 244 -7.66 10.58 25.12
N LYS A 245 -6.75 11.55 25.38
CA LYS A 245 -6.27 11.88 26.74
C LYS A 245 -5.79 10.68 27.54
N PHE A 246 -5.21 9.69 26.84
CA PHE A 246 -4.75 8.43 27.40
C PHE A 246 -3.33 8.61 27.95
N THR A 247 -3.15 8.35 29.26
CA THR A 247 -1.87 8.57 29.99
C THR A 247 -1.16 7.27 30.38
N ASN A 248 -1.82 6.12 30.22
CA ASN A 248 -1.24 4.84 30.55
C ASN A 248 -0.32 4.29 29.45
N THR A 249 0.41 3.23 29.75
CA THR A 249 1.22 2.51 28.76
C THR A 249 0.33 1.75 27.78
N THR A 250 0.74 1.75 26.49
CA THR A 250 0.02 1.05 25.42
C THR A 250 1.01 0.36 24.49
N HIS A 251 0.55 -0.70 23.82
CA HIS A 251 1.32 -1.38 22.78
C HIS A 251 1.68 -0.47 21.61
N LEU A 252 0.91 0.61 21.34
CA LEU A 252 1.25 1.60 20.31
C LEU A 252 2.63 2.23 20.54
N GLY A 253 3.00 2.51 21.82
CA GLY A 253 4.28 3.07 22.17
C GLY A 253 5.48 2.14 21.92
N LYS A 254 5.24 0.84 21.68
CA LYS A 254 6.28 -0.14 21.38
C LYS A 254 6.51 -0.32 19.87
N ILE A 255 5.54 0.07 19.04
CA ILE A 255 5.57 -0.15 17.59
C ILE A 255 6.79 0.51 16.96
N TYR A 256 6.96 1.82 17.17
CA TYR A 256 8.03 2.56 16.51
C TYR A 256 9.42 2.02 16.90
N VAL A 257 9.59 1.58 18.15
CA VAL A 257 10.85 0.99 18.62
C VAL A 257 11.14 -0.33 17.90
N HIS A 258 10.14 -1.24 17.79
CA HIS A 258 10.31 -2.49 17.06
C HIS A 258 10.64 -2.26 15.59
N VAL A 259 9.96 -1.34 14.93
CA VAL A 259 10.19 -1.04 13.51
C VAL A 259 11.56 -0.41 13.29
N LEU A 260 11.96 0.55 14.14
CA LEU A 260 13.26 1.22 13.99
C LEU A 260 14.43 0.30 14.34
N VAL A 261 14.31 -0.58 15.32
CA VAL A 261 15.41 -1.47 15.72
C VAL A 261 15.45 -2.71 14.84
N LEU A 262 14.35 -3.47 14.74
CA LEU A 262 14.33 -4.76 14.06
C LEU A 262 14.14 -4.62 12.54
N GLY A 263 13.44 -3.58 12.09
CA GLY A 263 13.26 -3.29 10.68
C GLY A 263 14.39 -2.40 10.14
N PHE A 264 14.44 -1.13 10.52
CA PHE A 264 15.38 -0.16 9.94
C PHE A 264 16.84 -0.47 10.28
N ALA A 265 17.20 -0.51 11.56
CA ALA A 265 18.62 -0.67 11.96
C ALA A 265 19.16 -2.04 11.54
N CYS A 266 18.39 -3.11 11.71
CA CYS A 266 18.81 -4.45 11.32
C CYS A 266 19.04 -4.55 9.81
N MET A 267 18.13 -4.00 8.97
CA MET A 267 18.30 -3.99 7.51
C MET A 267 19.48 -3.13 7.07
N LEU A 268 19.73 -2.01 7.74
CA LEU A 268 20.91 -1.17 7.47
C LEU A 268 22.21 -1.90 7.82
N ILE A 269 22.26 -2.61 8.95
CA ILE A 269 23.40 -3.44 9.34
C ILE A 269 23.61 -4.56 8.30
N LEU A 270 22.56 -5.27 7.90
CA LEU A 270 22.66 -6.29 6.85
C LEU A 270 23.16 -5.71 5.53
N TYR A 271 22.69 -4.51 5.16
CA TYR A 271 23.21 -3.80 3.98
C TYR A 271 24.73 -3.55 4.07
N LEU A 272 25.23 -3.17 5.23
CA LEU A 272 26.68 -2.94 5.44
C LEU A 272 27.46 -4.27 5.40
N LEU A 273 27.00 -5.28 6.12
CA LEU A 273 27.64 -6.60 6.20
C LEU A 273 27.70 -7.32 4.85
N THR A 274 26.71 -7.11 3.99
CA THR A 274 26.66 -7.75 2.66
C THR A 274 27.44 -6.99 1.57
N SER A 275 28.31 -6.04 1.94
CA SER A 275 29.03 -5.16 0.99
C SER A 275 29.91 -5.91 -0.03
N LYS A 276 30.46 -7.05 0.37
CA LYS A 276 31.36 -7.90 -0.46
C LYS A 276 30.65 -9.12 -1.08
N MET A 277 29.34 -9.29 -0.88
CA MET A 277 28.61 -10.45 -1.34
C MET A 277 28.26 -10.37 -2.82
N SER A 278 28.37 -11.50 -3.51
CA SER A 278 27.97 -11.66 -4.91
C SER A 278 26.42 -11.69 -5.05
N GLU A 279 25.91 -11.53 -6.29
CA GLU A 279 24.47 -11.63 -6.56
C GLU A 279 23.89 -13.00 -6.15
N GLU A 280 24.62 -14.08 -6.36
CA GLU A 280 24.19 -15.43 -5.97
C GLU A 280 24.12 -15.61 -4.45
N GLN A 281 25.06 -15.04 -3.73
CA GLN A 281 25.05 -15.03 -2.27
C GLN A 281 23.86 -14.20 -1.74
N MET A 282 23.60 -13.03 -2.31
CA MET A 282 22.44 -12.22 -1.98
C MET A 282 21.12 -12.95 -2.23
N LYS A 283 21.02 -13.74 -3.30
CA LYS A 283 19.83 -14.55 -3.60
C LYS A 283 19.53 -15.58 -2.51
N GLN A 284 20.55 -16.13 -1.86
CA GLN A 284 20.38 -17.08 -0.75
C GLN A 284 19.81 -16.41 0.50
N LEU A 285 20.07 -15.11 0.72
CA LEU A 285 19.54 -14.32 1.83
C LEU A 285 18.10 -13.86 1.62
N LYS A 286 17.57 -13.94 0.38
CA LYS A 286 16.22 -13.45 0.04
C LYS A 286 15.12 -14.04 0.93
N ARG A 287 15.07 -15.38 1.02
CA ARG A 287 14.00 -16.06 1.75
C ARG A 287 14.00 -15.75 3.26
N PRO A 288 15.15 -15.93 3.97
CA PRO A 288 15.19 -15.65 5.40
C PRO A 288 14.86 -14.19 5.72
N ILE A 289 15.33 -13.21 4.92
CA ILE A 289 15.04 -11.79 5.12
C ILE A 289 13.53 -11.51 4.93
N TYR A 290 12.89 -12.06 3.92
CA TYR A 290 11.44 -11.88 3.75
C TYR A 290 10.62 -12.54 4.85
N ILE A 291 11.06 -13.67 5.40
CA ILE A 291 10.41 -14.31 6.56
C ILE A 291 10.56 -13.39 7.78
N MET A 292 11.74 -12.82 7.99
CA MET A 292 11.99 -11.86 9.08
C MET A 292 11.07 -10.62 8.94
N GLU A 293 11.00 -10.02 7.75
CA GLU A 293 10.13 -8.87 7.49
C GLU A 293 8.63 -9.22 7.68
N THR A 294 8.21 -10.40 7.24
CA THR A 294 6.83 -10.88 7.47
C THR A 294 6.54 -10.97 8.97
N GLY A 295 7.48 -11.48 9.76
CA GLY A 295 7.38 -11.54 11.22
C GLY A 295 7.29 -10.14 11.87
N ILE A 296 8.07 -9.17 11.37
CA ILE A 296 8.00 -7.77 11.82
C ILE A 296 6.61 -7.21 11.55
N VAL A 297 6.12 -7.31 10.32
CA VAL A 297 4.80 -6.80 9.92
C VAL A 297 3.69 -7.43 10.78
N PHE A 298 3.72 -8.76 10.97
CA PHE A 298 2.73 -9.46 11.80
C PHE A 298 2.74 -8.98 13.25
N THR A 299 3.92 -8.80 13.82
CA THR A 299 4.09 -8.30 15.20
C THR A 299 3.54 -6.87 15.33
N ILE A 300 3.88 -5.99 14.38
CA ILE A 300 3.44 -4.59 14.38
C ILE A 300 1.92 -4.49 14.24
N VAL A 301 1.34 -5.26 13.33
CA VAL A 301 -0.10 -5.32 13.10
C VAL A 301 -0.83 -5.70 14.38
N ASN A 302 -0.36 -6.74 15.09
CA ASN A 302 -0.96 -7.14 16.35
C ASN A 302 -0.81 -6.10 17.45
N MET A 303 0.40 -5.51 17.59
CA MET A 303 0.63 -4.42 18.56
C MET A 303 -0.26 -3.21 18.27
N PHE A 304 -0.51 -2.91 17.00
CA PHE A 304 -1.37 -1.81 16.59
C PHE A 304 -2.83 -2.09 17.01
N VAL A 305 -3.34 -3.29 16.70
CA VAL A 305 -4.70 -3.69 17.09
C VAL A 305 -4.87 -3.63 18.60
N ILE A 306 -3.99 -4.28 19.36
CA ILE A 306 -4.06 -4.29 20.83
C ILE A 306 -3.97 -2.86 21.38
N GLY A 307 -3.00 -2.08 20.91
CA GLY A 307 -2.77 -0.74 21.44
C GLY A 307 -3.88 0.25 21.13
N VAL A 308 -4.55 0.13 19.98
CA VAL A 308 -5.74 0.94 19.67
C VAL A 308 -6.89 0.55 20.64
N TYR A 309 -7.11 -0.75 20.89
CA TYR A 309 -8.12 -1.19 21.86
C TYR A 309 -7.83 -0.70 23.27
N GLU A 310 -6.57 -0.72 23.70
CA GLU A 310 -6.15 -0.18 25.01
C GLU A 310 -6.50 1.30 25.15
N VAL A 311 -6.24 2.10 24.12
CA VAL A 311 -6.45 3.55 24.15
C VAL A 311 -7.93 3.92 24.07
N VAL A 312 -8.70 3.22 23.24
CA VAL A 312 -10.13 3.52 23.03
C VAL A 312 -10.99 3.00 24.19
N GLY A 313 -10.43 2.16 25.09
CA GLY A 313 -11.16 1.63 26.24
C GLY A 313 -12.23 0.57 25.86
N MET A 314 -12.18 0.03 24.65
CA MET A 314 -13.00 -1.11 24.24
C MET A 314 -12.45 -2.37 24.93
N GLY A 315 -12.60 -2.42 26.25
CA GLY A 315 -12.07 -3.51 27.07
C GLY A 315 -12.58 -4.87 26.64
N ALA A 316 -11.96 -5.90 27.16
CA ALA A 316 -12.02 -7.35 26.93
C ALA A 316 -13.40 -8.01 26.61
N LYS A 317 -14.49 -7.26 26.62
CA LYS A 317 -15.84 -7.79 26.38
C LYS A 317 -16.19 -8.00 24.89
N THR A 318 -15.44 -7.39 23.96
CA THR A 318 -15.78 -7.41 22.52
C THR A 318 -14.84 -8.25 21.65
N ILE A 319 -13.65 -8.61 22.14
CA ILE A 319 -12.68 -9.43 21.40
C ILE A 319 -12.10 -10.51 22.30
N ASN A 320 -11.92 -11.70 21.73
CA ASN A 320 -11.19 -12.76 22.40
C ASN A 320 -9.68 -12.40 22.45
N MET A 321 -9.27 -11.70 23.52
CA MET A 321 -7.88 -11.27 23.72
C MET A 321 -6.91 -12.46 23.74
N SER A 322 -7.34 -13.64 24.16
CA SER A 322 -6.53 -14.85 24.13
C SER A 322 -6.18 -15.27 22.70
N ALA A 323 -7.12 -15.13 21.74
CA ALA A 323 -6.86 -15.40 20.34
C ALA A 323 -5.88 -14.39 19.75
N ILE A 324 -6.02 -13.09 20.06
CA ILE A 324 -5.11 -12.04 19.58
C ILE A 324 -3.71 -12.23 20.14
N ASN A 325 -3.59 -12.58 21.43
CA ASN A 325 -2.29 -12.88 22.04
C ASN A 325 -1.62 -14.11 21.41
N GLY A 326 -2.40 -15.15 21.05
CA GLY A 326 -1.90 -16.30 20.31
C GLY A 326 -1.35 -15.92 18.92
N ILE A 327 -2.08 -15.07 18.19
CA ILE A 327 -1.64 -14.55 16.88
C ILE A 327 -0.38 -13.68 17.04
N SER A 328 -0.30 -12.87 18.10
CA SER A 328 0.91 -12.08 18.41
C SER A 328 2.13 -12.97 18.62
N GLY A 329 1.97 -14.11 19.31
CA GLY A 329 3.03 -15.11 19.48
C GLY A 329 3.56 -15.66 18.16
N LEU A 330 2.68 -15.91 17.17
CA LEU A 330 3.09 -16.36 15.82
C LEU A 330 3.95 -15.31 15.10
N GLY A 331 3.65 -14.02 15.26
CA GLY A 331 4.46 -12.93 14.69
C GLY A 331 5.90 -12.97 15.22
N HIS A 332 6.06 -13.08 16.55
CA HIS A 332 7.39 -13.16 17.18
C HIS A 332 8.15 -14.43 16.82
N ILE A 333 7.47 -15.58 16.73
CA ILE A 333 8.07 -16.84 16.30
C ILE A 333 8.57 -16.73 14.84
N THR A 334 7.75 -16.19 13.96
CA THR A 334 8.12 -15.98 12.55
C THR A 334 9.32 -15.05 12.42
N LEU A 335 9.33 -13.95 13.18
CA LEU A 335 10.44 -13.02 13.26
C LEU A 335 11.72 -13.71 13.75
N ALA A 336 11.64 -14.47 14.84
CA ALA A 336 12.80 -15.17 15.41
C ALA A 336 13.37 -16.19 14.42
N ILE A 337 12.53 -16.99 13.76
CA ILE A 337 12.95 -17.94 12.72
C ILE A 337 13.66 -17.19 11.58
N GLY A 338 13.07 -16.12 11.06
CA GLY A 338 13.66 -15.32 9.99
C GLY A 338 15.01 -14.71 10.38
N LEU A 339 15.12 -14.17 11.59
CA LEU A 339 16.36 -13.56 12.10
C LEU A 339 17.47 -14.60 12.28
N VAL A 340 17.19 -15.70 13.00
CA VAL A 340 18.16 -16.78 13.22
C VAL A 340 18.61 -17.38 11.88
N TRP A 341 17.69 -17.60 10.95
CA TRP A 341 18.03 -18.12 9.62
C TRP A 341 18.90 -17.14 8.83
N THR A 342 18.58 -15.83 8.89
CA THR A 342 19.38 -14.79 8.21
C THR A 342 20.81 -14.77 8.74
N ILE A 343 21.00 -14.73 10.07
CA ILE A 343 22.33 -14.70 10.70
C ILE A 343 23.11 -15.99 10.40
N THR A 344 22.48 -17.15 10.50
CA THR A 344 23.11 -18.44 10.19
C THR A 344 23.57 -18.51 8.73
N LYS A 345 22.75 -18.04 7.79
CA LYS A 345 23.13 -17.96 6.37
C LYS A 345 24.27 -16.98 6.15
N LEU A 346 24.22 -15.81 6.77
CA LEU A 346 25.28 -14.80 6.69
C LEU A 346 26.62 -15.38 7.15
N PHE A 347 26.63 -16.02 8.31
CA PHE A 347 27.82 -16.67 8.88
C PHE A 347 28.41 -17.72 7.93
N ASN A 348 27.59 -18.60 7.36
CA ASN A 348 28.04 -19.64 6.43
C ASN A 348 28.62 -19.05 5.14
N LEU A 349 28.03 -17.99 4.60
CA LEU A 349 28.50 -17.30 3.41
C LEU A 349 29.83 -16.62 3.65
N GLU A 350 30.01 -15.98 4.80
CA GLU A 350 31.25 -15.30 5.18
C GLU A 350 32.38 -16.31 5.41
N LYS A 351 32.12 -17.46 6.05
CA LYS A 351 33.07 -18.56 6.20
C LYS A 351 33.55 -19.09 4.85
N THR A 352 32.65 -19.18 3.86
CA THR A 352 32.98 -19.61 2.50
C THR A 352 33.92 -18.59 1.82
N ASN A 353 33.60 -17.28 1.97
CA ASN A 353 34.45 -16.23 1.41
C ASN A 353 35.88 -16.23 1.98
N MET A 354 35.99 -16.43 3.30
CA MET A 354 37.33 -16.54 3.95
C MET A 354 38.10 -17.75 3.45
N ALA A 355 37.46 -18.89 3.22
CA ALA A 355 38.11 -20.10 2.72
C ALA A 355 38.58 -20.00 1.26
N ILE A 356 38.01 -19.10 0.47
CA ILE A 356 38.40 -18.82 -0.92
C ILE A 356 39.54 -17.80 -0.99
N SER A 357 39.65 -16.92 0.02
CA SER A 357 40.67 -15.88 0.08
C SER A 357 42.01 -16.34 0.69
N ASN A 358 42.03 -17.50 1.34
CA ASN A 358 43.21 -18.22 1.81
C ASN A 358 43.66 -19.29 0.79
#